data_8af574f78a6e8dd19feabe2ef092b086
#
_entry.id   8af574f78a6e8dd19feabe2ef092b086
#
_cell.length_a   1.000
_cell.length_b   1.000
_cell.length_c   1.000
_cell.angle_alpha   90.00
_cell.angle_beta   90.00
_cell.angle_gamma   90.00
#
_symmetry.space_group_name_H-M   'P 1'
#
loop_
_entity.id
_entity.type
_entity.pdbx_description
1 polymer ?
#
loop_
_entity_poly.entity_id
_entity_poly.type
_entity_poly.pdbx_seq_one_letter_code
_entity_poly.pdbx_strand_id
1 'polypeptide(L)'
;IELLIDRMGAGGTAGRAELIEYLADLARLQSRNLSDPDATALAEHVFDGLTNARDRRARFKVRLFDPDQPEGVFFEFALLRAEPLPDGTVGYRLTQEAIEIHLSLLAHDPLTATQVSEIIVGEFLKRGLYDHAASAAERTRTNSIRLAEAIRLLMAEARRAILELRTKVDALAR
;
A
#
# COMPACT_ATOMS: atom_id res chain seq x y z
N ILE A 1 0.72 6.36 -0.64
CA ILE A 1 1.15 5.31 0.29
C ILE A 1 2.57 4.84 -0.06
N GLU A 2 2.87 4.49 -1.32
CA GLU A 2 4.18 4.00 -1.78
C GLU A 2 5.34 4.92 -1.36
N LEU A 3 5.26 6.22 -1.64
CA LEU A 3 6.27 7.19 -1.19
C LEU A 3 6.54 7.11 0.33
N LEU A 4 5.48 7.00 1.13
CA LEU A 4 5.61 6.90 2.58
C LEU A 4 6.24 5.57 3.02
N ILE A 5 5.93 4.48 2.32
CA ILE A 5 6.54 3.17 2.55
C ILE A 5 8.05 3.24 2.26
N ASP A 6 8.44 3.83 1.14
CA ASP A 6 9.85 4.00 0.76
C ASP A 6 10.60 4.85 1.79
N ARG A 7 10.01 5.97 2.21
CA ARG A 7 10.62 6.83 3.26
C ARG A 7 10.75 6.11 4.59
N MET A 8 9.73 5.36 4.99
CA MET A 8 9.77 4.57 6.23
C MET A 8 10.79 3.44 6.16
N GLY A 9 10.95 2.80 4.99
CA GLY A 9 11.98 1.79 4.75
C GLY A 9 13.40 2.35 4.96
N ALA A 10 13.64 3.60 4.58
CA ALA A 10 14.87 4.35 4.85
C ALA A 10 14.96 4.90 6.29
N GLY A 11 13.96 4.65 7.14
CA GLY A 11 13.89 5.16 8.52
C GLY A 11 13.43 6.61 8.64
N GLY A 12 12.97 7.23 7.54
CA GLY A 12 12.55 8.62 7.48
C GLY A 12 11.03 8.83 7.55
N THR A 13 10.65 10.09 7.37
CA THR A 13 9.28 10.57 7.23
C THR A 13 9.19 11.39 5.95
N ALA A 14 7.97 11.63 5.45
CA ALA A 14 7.76 12.57 4.35
C ALA A 14 7.15 13.88 4.86
N GLY A 15 7.67 15.00 4.39
CA GLY A 15 7.12 16.32 4.69
C GLY A 15 5.80 16.58 3.93
N ARG A 16 4.99 17.54 4.42
CA ARG A 16 3.74 17.92 3.74
C ARG A 16 3.96 18.34 2.29
N ALA A 17 4.96 19.18 2.03
CA ALA A 17 5.26 19.68 0.69
C ALA A 17 5.60 18.53 -0.27
N GLU A 18 6.46 17.62 0.16
CA GLU A 18 6.85 16.42 -0.61
C GLU A 18 5.66 15.53 -0.93
N LEU A 19 4.75 15.32 0.03
CA LEU A 19 3.54 14.54 -0.16
C LEU A 19 2.58 15.19 -1.17
N ILE A 20 2.41 16.51 -1.10
CA ILE A 20 1.55 17.23 -2.05
C ILE A 20 2.14 17.19 -3.45
N GLU A 21 3.45 17.40 -3.61
CA GLU A 21 4.12 17.30 -4.90
C GLU A 21 3.94 15.91 -5.51
N TYR A 22 4.22 14.87 -4.75
CA TYR A 22 4.02 13.47 -5.20
C TYR A 22 2.58 13.18 -5.61
N LEU A 23 1.60 13.64 -4.82
CA LEU A 23 0.18 13.46 -5.15
C LEU A 23 -0.23 14.25 -6.40
N ALA A 24 0.32 15.45 -6.60
CA ALA A 24 0.08 16.24 -7.79
C ALA A 24 0.66 15.56 -9.03
N ASP A 25 1.86 14.97 -8.94
CA ASP A 25 2.46 14.19 -10.03
C ASP A 25 1.60 12.96 -10.39
N LEU A 26 1.10 12.23 -9.40
CA LEU A 26 0.17 11.13 -9.64
C LEU A 26 -1.11 11.59 -10.33
N ALA A 27 -1.66 12.74 -9.93
CA ALA A 27 -2.85 13.30 -10.55
C ALA A 27 -2.61 13.64 -12.04
N ARG A 28 -1.45 14.23 -12.38
CA ARG A 28 -1.04 14.50 -13.76
C ARG A 28 -0.86 13.23 -14.60
N LEU A 29 -0.29 12.18 -14.00
CA LEU A 29 -0.13 10.89 -14.69
C LEU A 29 -1.49 10.24 -15.02
N GLN A 30 -2.48 10.39 -14.13
CA GLN A 30 -3.82 9.83 -14.34
C GLN A 30 -4.68 10.68 -15.29
N SER A 31 -4.48 11.99 -15.31
CA SER A 31 -5.24 12.92 -16.15
C SER A 31 -4.30 13.89 -16.87
N ARG A 32 -4.00 13.58 -18.14
CA ARG A 32 -3.08 14.38 -18.98
C ARG A 32 -3.54 15.82 -19.25
N ASN A 33 -4.81 16.12 -18.99
CA ASN A 33 -5.40 17.44 -19.23
C ASN A 33 -5.51 18.28 -17.95
N LEU A 34 -4.99 17.80 -16.82
CA LEU A 34 -5.08 18.51 -15.56
C LEU A 34 -4.03 19.64 -15.53
N SER A 35 -4.47 20.87 -15.25
CA SER A 35 -3.54 22.00 -15.08
C SER A 35 -2.73 21.85 -13.78
N ASP A 36 -1.55 22.50 -13.72
CA ASP A 36 -0.73 22.45 -12.50
C ASP A 36 -1.45 22.97 -11.25
N PRO A 37 -2.21 24.09 -11.30
CA PRO A 37 -3.00 24.53 -10.16
C PRO A 37 -4.06 23.53 -9.72
N ASP A 38 -4.74 22.89 -10.67
CA ASP A 38 -5.79 21.91 -10.38
C ASP A 38 -5.18 20.62 -9.81
N ALA A 39 -4.03 20.18 -10.31
CA ALA A 39 -3.30 19.04 -9.77
C ALA A 39 -2.89 19.28 -8.31
N THR A 40 -2.37 20.49 -8.01
CA THR A 40 -1.99 20.86 -6.65
C THR A 40 -3.21 20.95 -5.73
N ALA A 41 -4.30 21.56 -6.17
CA ALA A 41 -5.53 21.65 -5.40
C ALA A 41 -6.12 20.26 -5.10
N LEU A 42 -6.10 19.36 -6.08
CA LEU A 42 -6.50 17.96 -5.89
C LEU A 42 -5.61 17.24 -4.89
N ALA A 43 -4.29 17.43 -4.99
CA ALA A 43 -3.32 16.85 -4.07
C ALA A 43 -3.54 17.32 -2.62
N GLU A 44 -3.79 18.61 -2.43
CA GLU A 44 -4.14 19.16 -1.11
C GLU A 44 -5.44 18.57 -0.57
N HIS A 45 -6.45 18.43 -1.40
CA HIS A 45 -7.72 17.82 -1.01
C HIS A 45 -7.54 16.35 -0.59
N VAL A 46 -6.75 15.60 -1.34
CA VAL A 46 -6.42 14.19 -1.00
C VAL A 46 -5.64 14.12 0.31
N PHE A 47 -4.62 14.98 0.48
CA PHE A 47 -3.85 15.05 1.71
C PHE A 47 -4.72 15.36 2.93
N ASP A 48 -5.62 16.33 2.81
CA ASP A 48 -6.58 16.67 3.85
C ASP A 48 -7.52 15.51 4.18
N GLY A 49 -7.92 14.74 3.16
CA GLY A 49 -8.66 13.50 3.34
C GLY A 49 -7.86 12.45 4.10
N LEU A 50 -6.60 12.21 3.72
CA LEU A 50 -5.74 11.22 4.37
C LEU A 50 -5.42 11.56 5.83
N THR A 51 -5.37 12.85 6.16
CA THR A 51 -5.12 13.34 7.53
C THR A 51 -6.37 13.59 8.34
N ASN A 52 -7.56 13.40 7.76
CA ASN A 52 -8.85 13.78 8.35
C ASN A 52 -8.86 15.25 8.83
N ALA A 53 -8.33 16.16 8.01
CA ALA A 53 -8.16 17.56 8.37
C ALA A 53 -9.52 18.25 8.67
N ARG A 54 -10.61 17.81 8.02
CA ARG A 54 -11.98 18.33 8.22
C ARG A 54 -12.49 18.07 9.63
N ASP A 55 -12.07 16.99 10.26
CA ASP A 55 -12.43 16.63 11.63
C ASP A 55 -11.24 16.84 12.59
N ARG A 56 -10.52 17.96 12.42
CA ARG A 56 -9.40 18.37 13.26
C ARG A 56 -8.34 17.28 13.44
N ARG A 57 -8.14 16.44 12.42
CA ARG A 57 -7.24 15.30 12.43
C ARG A 57 -7.57 14.23 13.49
N ALA A 58 -8.85 14.13 13.85
CA ALA A 58 -9.34 13.04 14.69
C ALA A 58 -9.18 11.69 13.96
N ARG A 59 -9.21 10.60 14.72
CA ARG A 59 -9.21 9.26 14.12
C ARG A 59 -10.50 9.07 13.32
N PHE A 60 -10.38 8.35 12.19
CA PHE A 60 -11.54 7.92 11.43
C PHE A 60 -12.34 6.93 12.26
N LYS A 61 -13.67 6.99 12.16
CA LYS A 61 -14.59 6.08 12.83
C LYS A 61 -15.44 5.37 11.80
N VAL A 62 -15.35 4.06 11.77
CA VAL A 62 -16.18 3.21 10.93
C VAL A 62 -17.02 2.31 11.83
N ARG A 63 -18.33 2.27 11.57
CA ARG A 63 -19.21 1.33 12.25
C ARG A 63 -19.16 0.01 11.54
N LEU A 64 -18.72 -1.03 12.24
CA LEU A 64 -18.74 -2.40 11.75
C LEU A 64 -20.01 -3.10 12.24
N PHE A 65 -20.61 -3.88 11.35
CA PHE A 65 -21.69 -4.76 11.73
C PHE A 65 -21.11 -5.99 12.44
N ASP A 66 -21.58 -6.23 13.66
CA ASP A 66 -21.26 -7.42 14.43
C ASP A 66 -22.59 -8.13 14.72
N PRO A 67 -22.78 -9.39 14.25
CA PRO A 67 -24.00 -10.15 14.53
C PRO A 67 -24.31 -10.31 16.02
N ASP A 68 -23.27 -10.38 16.84
CA ASP A 68 -23.39 -10.56 18.30
C ASP A 68 -23.59 -9.23 19.04
N GLN A 69 -23.42 -8.10 18.36
CA GLN A 69 -23.56 -6.76 18.91
C GLN A 69 -24.44 -5.89 17.98
N PRO A 70 -25.77 -5.91 18.15
CA PRO A 70 -26.72 -5.19 17.26
C PRO A 70 -26.47 -3.69 17.18
N GLU A 71 -25.87 -3.11 18.22
CA GLU A 71 -25.49 -1.68 18.24
C GLU A 71 -24.28 -1.38 17.34
N GLY A 72 -23.59 -2.42 16.87
CA GLY A 72 -22.37 -2.34 16.08
C GLY A 72 -21.15 -1.94 16.90
N VAL A 73 -19.97 -2.29 16.37
CA VAL A 73 -18.69 -1.92 16.96
C VAL A 73 -18.11 -0.76 16.16
N PHE A 74 -17.61 0.26 16.83
CA PHE A 74 -16.86 1.34 16.18
C PHE A 74 -15.39 0.98 16.12
N PHE A 75 -14.86 0.95 14.90
CA PHE A 75 -13.43 0.82 14.65
C PHE A 75 -12.84 2.20 14.41
N GLU A 76 -11.83 2.57 15.21
CA GLU A 76 -11.13 3.85 15.09
C GLU A 76 -9.74 3.63 14.54
N PHE A 77 -9.38 4.34 13.47
CA PHE A 77 -8.07 4.25 12.83
C PHE A 77 -7.59 5.61 12.35
N ALA A 78 -6.31 5.74 12.07
CA ALA A 78 -5.72 6.86 11.37
C ALA A 78 -4.92 6.31 10.18
N LEU A 79 -4.84 7.05 9.09
CA LEU A 79 -4.03 6.66 7.94
C LEU A 79 -2.60 7.20 8.07
N LEU A 80 -2.48 8.46 8.50
CA LEU A 80 -1.22 9.14 8.69
C LEU A 80 -1.03 9.54 10.15
N ARG A 81 0.20 9.42 10.62
CA ARG A 81 0.64 9.94 11.91
C ARG A 81 1.61 11.08 11.67
N ALA A 82 1.34 12.23 12.28
CA ALA A 82 2.24 13.36 12.32
C ALA A 82 3.31 13.16 13.39
N GLU A 83 4.55 13.40 13.05
CA GLU A 83 5.70 13.34 13.96
C GLU A 83 6.47 14.67 13.89
N PRO A 84 6.74 15.33 15.02
CA PRO A 84 7.60 16.52 15.04
C PRO A 84 9.02 16.13 14.68
N LEU A 85 9.65 16.88 13.78
CA LEU A 85 11.04 16.68 13.38
C LEU A 85 11.96 17.61 14.20
N PRO A 86 13.26 17.28 14.30
CA PRO A 86 14.22 18.08 15.05
C PRO A 86 14.37 19.54 14.57
N ASP A 87 14.05 19.79 13.30
CA ASP A 87 14.06 21.13 12.68
C ASP A 87 12.77 21.94 12.94
N GLY A 88 11.87 21.41 13.76
CA GLY A 88 10.58 22.05 14.07
C GLY A 88 9.50 21.85 13.01
N THR A 89 9.78 21.16 11.91
CA THR A 89 8.78 20.79 10.90
C THR A 89 8.00 19.56 11.32
N VAL A 90 6.96 19.22 10.55
CA VAL A 90 6.13 18.03 10.77
C VAL A 90 6.34 17.05 9.64
N GLY A 91 6.83 15.87 9.98
CA GLY A 91 6.87 14.72 9.09
C GLY A 91 5.63 13.84 9.26
N TYR A 92 5.33 13.05 8.24
CA TYR A 92 4.21 12.13 8.22
C TYR A 92 4.70 10.71 7.99
N ARG A 93 4.06 9.77 8.68
CA ARG A 93 4.27 8.33 8.52
C ARG A 93 2.93 7.63 8.39
N LEU A 94 2.94 6.48 7.73
CA LEU A 94 1.78 5.57 7.75
C LEU A 94 1.60 4.98 9.15
N THR A 95 0.36 4.83 9.53
CA THR A 95 0.03 4.00 10.70
C THR A 95 0.09 2.52 10.34
N GLN A 96 0.08 1.65 11.34
CA GLN A 96 0.01 0.22 11.13
C GLN A 96 -1.28 -0.15 10.38
N GLU A 97 -2.39 0.44 10.78
CA GLU A 97 -3.69 0.22 10.16
C GLU A 97 -3.71 0.62 8.68
N ALA A 98 -3.07 1.75 8.32
CA ALA A 98 -2.95 2.18 6.93
C ALA A 98 -2.13 1.20 6.09
N ILE A 99 -1.05 0.65 6.65
CA ILE A 99 -0.23 -0.36 6.00
C ILE A 99 -1.02 -1.65 5.80
N GLU A 100 -1.78 -2.11 6.80
CA GLU A 100 -2.62 -3.31 6.71
C GLU A 100 -3.72 -3.16 5.64
N ILE A 101 -4.36 -1.98 5.58
CA ILE A 101 -5.33 -1.66 4.53
C ILE A 101 -4.66 -1.70 3.16
N HIS A 102 -3.49 -1.07 3.01
CA HIS A 102 -2.76 -1.06 1.75
C HIS A 102 -2.38 -2.48 1.32
N LEU A 103 -1.85 -3.30 2.22
CA LEU A 103 -1.53 -4.70 1.95
C LEU A 103 -2.74 -5.52 1.51
N SER A 104 -3.90 -5.28 2.11
CA SER A 104 -5.13 -5.97 1.72
C SER A 104 -5.62 -5.57 0.33
N LEU A 105 -5.39 -4.32 -0.08
CA LEU A 105 -5.67 -3.83 -1.44
C LEU A 105 -4.69 -4.40 -2.46
N LEU A 106 -3.42 -4.59 -2.07
CA LEU A 106 -2.38 -5.19 -2.90
C LEU A 106 -2.47 -6.73 -3.00
N ALA A 107 -3.44 -7.36 -2.37
CA ALA A 107 -3.64 -8.82 -2.46
C ALA A 107 -3.76 -9.34 -3.91
N HIS A 108 -3.94 -8.43 -4.88
CA HIS A 108 -3.97 -8.71 -6.31
C HIS A 108 -2.59 -8.51 -6.99
N ASP A 109 -1.60 -7.89 -6.32
CA ASP A 109 -0.20 -7.79 -6.77
C ASP A 109 0.75 -8.38 -5.72
N PRO A 110 1.04 -9.68 -5.82
CA PRO A 110 1.79 -10.40 -4.81
C PRO A 110 3.27 -9.99 -4.70
N LEU A 111 3.88 -9.40 -5.74
CA LEU A 111 5.26 -8.91 -5.68
C LEU A 111 5.38 -7.69 -4.79
N THR A 112 4.54 -6.69 -5.03
CA THR A 112 4.50 -5.46 -4.22
C THR A 112 4.11 -5.77 -2.77
N ALA A 113 3.17 -6.72 -2.55
CA ALA A 113 2.80 -7.16 -1.20
C ALA A 113 3.98 -7.77 -0.43
N THR A 114 4.85 -8.52 -1.10
CA THR A 114 6.05 -9.12 -0.46
C THR A 114 7.04 -8.03 -0.04
N GLN A 115 7.35 -7.08 -0.92
CA GLN A 115 8.28 -5.98 -0.62
C GLN A 115 7.79 -5.12 0.56
N VAL A 116 6.51 -4.76 0.56
CA VAL A 116 5.91 -3.99 1.66
C VAL A 116 5.97 -4.77 2.98
N SER A 117 5.73 -6.08 2.95
CA SER A 117 5.80 -6.93 4.14
C SER A 117 7.21 -6.99 4.74
N GLU A 118 8.26 -7.02 3.92
CA GLU A 118 9.65 -6.99 4.37
C GLU A 118 9.99 -5.68 5.11
N ILE A 119 9.52 -4.54 4.59
CA ILE A 119 9.68 -3.24 5.23
C ILE A 119 8.99 -3.21 6.61
N ILE A 120 7.79 -3.78 6.71
CA ILE A 120 7.03 -3.86 7.97
C ILE A 120 7.77 -4.69 9.01
N VAL A 121 8.28 -5.85 8.63
CA VAL A 121 9.07 -6.71 9.53
C VAL A 121 10.28 -5.93 10.05
N GLY A 122 11.00 -5.23 9.17
CA GLY A 122 12.14 -4.39 9.54
C GLY A 122 11.76 -3.30 10.54
N GLU A 123 10.62 -2.64 10.36
CA GLU A 123 10.15 -1.58 11.26
C GLU A 123 9.74 -2.12 12.64
N PHE A 124 9.08 -3.28 12.72
CA PHE A 124 8.76 -3.92 13.99
C PHE A 124 10.02 -4.34 14.75
N LEU A 125 11.03 -4.88 14.05
CA LEU A 125 12.31 -5.23 14.67
C LEU A 125 13.02 -4.00 15.25
N LYS A 126 13.07 -2.88 14.51
CA LYS A 126 13.66 -1.62 14.99
C LYS A 126 12.98 -1.10 16.28
N ARG A 127 11.70 -1.35 16.43
CA ARG A 127 10.90 -0.94 17.60
C ARG A 127 10.91 -1.95 18.75
N GLY A 128 11.58 -3.08 18.59
CA GLY A 128 11.61 -4.14 19.60
C GLY A 128 10.28 -4.91 19.72
N LEU A 129 9.39 -4.81 18.73
CA LEU A 129 8.09 -5.49 18.70
C LEU A 129 8.23 -6.87 18.05
N TYR A 130 8.95 -7.76 18.72
CA TYR A 130 9.37 -9.06 18.15
C TYR A 130 8.20 -9.98 17.79
N ASP A 131 7.13 -10.02 18.58
CA ASP A 131 5.95 -10.84 18.29
C ASP A 131 5.21 -10.36 17.02
N HIS A 132 5.12 -9.04 16.85
CA HIS A 132 4.55 -8.46 15.65
C HIS A 132 5.43 -8.71 14.42
N ALA A 133 6.76 -8.61 14.58
CA ALA A 133 7.71 -8.93 13.52
C ALA A 133 7.60 -10.40 13.09
N ALA A 134 7.53 -11.33 14.05
CA ALA A 134 7.37 -12.75 13.77
C ALA A 134 6.06 -13.05 13.03
N SER A 135 4.94 -12.47 13.48
CA SER A 135 3.64 -12.61 12.82
C SER A 135 3.63 -12.02 11.40
N ALA A 136 4.29 -10.87 11.19
CA ALA A 136 4.43 -10.27 9.88
C ALA A 136 5.32 -11.11 8.95
N ALA A 137 6.42 -11.65 9.45
CA ALA A 137 7.32 -12.53 8.70
C ALA A 137 6.62 -13.82 8.25
N GLU A 138 5.79 -14.43 9.10
CA GLU A 138 5.03 -15.64 8.74
C GLU A 138 3.98 -15.34 7.65
N ARG A 139 3.31 -14.19 7.73
CA ARG A 139 2.41 -13.73 6.65
C ARG A 139 3.16 -13.53 5.34
N THR A 140 4.35 -12.91 5.38
CA THR A 140 5.21 -12.70 4.21
C THR A 140 5.63 -14.02 3.58
N ARG A 141 6.05 -14.98 4.41
CA ARG A 141 6.38 -16.34 3.96
C ARG A 141 5.21 -17.00 3.24
N THR A 142 4.01 -16.93 3.82
CA THR A 142 2.80 -17.50 3.21
C THR A 142 2.48 -16.85 1.87
N ASN A 143 2.61 -15.52 1.76
CA ASN A 143 2.41 -14.80 0.52
C ASN A 143 3.45 -15.16 -0.54
N SER A 144 4.72 -15.32 -0.16
CA SER A 144 5.79 -15.75 -1.07
C SER A 144 5.55 -17.15 -1.62
N ILE A 145 5.04 -18.08 -0.81
CA ILE A 145 4.66 -19.42 -1.26
C ILE A 145 3.51 -19.36 -2.27
N ARG A 146 2.47 -18.57 -1.99
CA ARG A 146 1.35 -18.36 -2.92
C ARG A 146 1.80 -17.75 -4.25
N LEU A 147 2.69 -16.77 -4.20
CA LEU A 147 3.28 -16.15 -5.38
C LEU A 147 4.07 -17.15 -6.22
N ALA A 148 4.93 -17.96 -5.58
CA ALA A 148 5.70 -18.99 -6.27
C ALA A 148 4.80 -19.99 -6.99
N GLU A 149 3.66 -20.36 -6.37
CA GLU A 149 2.69 -21.26 -6.99
C GLU A 149 1.96 -20.61 -8.16
N ALA A 150 1.54 -19.33 -8.02
CA ALA A 150 0.92 -18.58 -9.11
C ALA A 150 1.86 -18.46 -10.33
N ILE A 151 3.14 -18.17 -10.11
CA ILE A 151 4.17 -18.13 -11.17
C ILE A 151 4.30 -19.50 -11.85
N ARG A 152 4.32 -20.59 -11.09
CA ARG A 152 4.38 -21.95 -11.67
C ARG A 152 3.21 -22.25 -12.58
N LEU A 153 1.99 -21.87 -12.15
CA LEU A 153 0.78 -22.05 -12.96
C LEU A 153 0.84 -21.23 -14.25
N LEU A 154 1.20 -19.95 -14.17
CA LEU A 154 1.36 -19.08 -15.34
C LEU A 154 2.42 -19.60 -16.31
N MET A 155 3.55 -20.09 -15.80
CA MET A 155 4.58 -20.69 -16.63
C MET A 155 4.09 -21.99 -17.31
N ALA A 156 3.27 -22.80 -16.64
CA ALA A 156 2.69 -23.99 -17.22
C ALA A 156 1.68 -23.65 -18.34
N GLU A 157 0.85 -22.63 -18.15
CA GLU A 157 -0.07 -22.11 -19.16
C GLU A 157 0.67 -21.54 -20.36
N ALA A 158 1.70 -20.71 -20.14
CA ALA A 158 2.53 -20.16 -21.21
C ALA A 158 3.20 -21.27 -22.05
N ARG A 159 3.73 -22.33 -21.39
CA ARG A 159 4.30 -23.48 -22.10
C ARG A 159 3.27 -24.21 -22.95
N ARG A 160 2.04 -24.41 -22.45
CA ARG A 160 0.95 -25.01 -23.23
C ARG A 160 0.61 -24.18 -24.45
N ALA A 161 0.44 -22.85 -24.25
CA ALA A 161 0.14 -21.95 -25.35
C ALA A 161 1.21 -21.95 -26.44
N ILE A 162 2.48 -21.98 -26.05
CA ILE A 162 3.62 -22.09 -26.99
C ILE A 162 3.56 -23.41 -27.77
N LEU A 163 3.28 -24.53 -27.10
CA LEU A 163 3.16 -25.84 -27.77
C LEU A 163 1.98 -25.88 -28.75
N GLU A 164 0.83 -25.31 -28.38
CA GLU A 164 -0.34 -25.21 -29.25
C GLU A 164 -0.06 -24.32 -30.48
N LEU A 165 0.64 -23.18 -30.30
CA LEU A 165 1.05 -22.34 -31.41
C LEU A 165 1.99 -23.07 -32.36
N ARG A 166 2.97 -23.80 -31.82
CA ARG A 166 3.91 -24.58 -32.62
C ARG A 166 3.21 -25.66 -33.45
N THR A 167 2.29 -26.42 -32.84
CA THR A 167 1.50 -27.44 -33.56
C THR A 167 0.63 -26.81 -34.66
N LYS A 168 0.04 -25.65 -34.45
CA LYS A 168 -0.72 -24.92 -35.48
C LYS A 168 0.14 -24.44 -36.64
N VAL A 169 1.32 -23.92 -36.35
CA VAL A 169 2.28 -23.47 -37.38
C VAL A 169 2.76 -24.69 -38.22
N ASP A 170 3.11 -25.79 -37.57
CA ASP A 170 3.53 -27.01 -38.25
C ASP A 170 2.43 -27.62 -39.14
N ALA A 171 1.16 -27.46 -38.76
CA ALA A 171 -0.01 -27.90 -39.53
C ALA A 171 -0.28 -26.99 -40.77
N LEU A 172 0.06 -25.68 -40.69
CA LEU A 172 -0.09 -24.75 -41.80
C LEU A 172 1.05 -24.82 -42.82
N ALA A 173 2.19 -25.38 -42.44
CA ALA A 173 3.37 -25.54 -43.28
C ALA A 173 3.39 -26.83 -44.12
N ARG A 174 2.37 -27.68 -43.95
CA ARG A 174 2.15 -28.94 -44.74
C ARG A 174 1.06 -28.75 -45.79
#